data_68625c0221fd6704528d00e131399b85
#
_entry.id   68625c0221fd6704528d00e131399b85
#
_cell.length_a   1.000
_cell.length_b   1.000
_cell.length_c   1.000
_cell.angle_alpha   90.00
_cell.angle_beta   90.00
_cell.angle_gamma   90.00
#
_symmetry.space_group_name_H-M   'P 1'
#
loop_
_entity.id
_entity.type
_entity.pdbx_description
1 polymer ?
#
loop_
_entity_poly.entity_id
_entity_poly.type
_entity_poly.pdbx_seq_one_letter_code
_entity_poly.pdbx_strand_id
1 'polypeptide(L)'
;GEAYIRVIDYKSSGKIFAVSDVINGLNMQMLIYLFTLVNNGKALYGDAAPAGVLYMPAKASAFTAERGKDLSKQGGSKDKKMQGFVLKNAGVIVAMEHDGNGVYIPASIDKDGKIKGNAMELFELSALWDKVDENLVSMGEELHNGSIPALPAQGNRYNDICSKCEYWNICTHESNMPVRELNDKLELREEAEKWELTGRLTRNTR
;
A
#
# COMPACT_ATOMS: atom_id res chain seq x y z
N GLY A 1 0.29 -24.16 -13.37
CA GLY A 1 0.77 -23.42 -12.20
C GLY A 1 -0.19 -22.27 -11.92
N GLU A 2 -0.30 -21.85 -10.68
CA GLU A 2 -1.10 -20.69 -10.31
C GLU A 2 -0.40 -19.41 -10.80
N ALA A 3 -1.15 -18.49 -11.39
CA ALA A 3 -0.65 -17.19 -11.81
C ALA A 3 -0.83 -16.17 -10.69
N TYR A 4 0.17 -15.31 -10.52
CA TYR A 4 0.15 -14.26 -9.49
C TYR A 4 0.56 -12.92 -10.10
N ILE A 5 -0.15 -11.85 -9.73
CA ILE A 5 0.11 -10.49 -10.20
C ILE A 5 0.65 -9.63 -9.05
N ARG A 6 1.77 -8.98 -9.27
CA ARG A 6 2.28 -7.90 -8.41
C ARG A 6 2.35 -6.60 -9.19
N VAL A 7 2.15 -5.49 -8.51
CA VAL A 7 2.34 -4.14 -9.08
C VAL A 7 3.57 -3.49 -8.44
N ILE A 8 4.46 -2.97 -9.28
CA ILE A 8 5.67 -2.27 -8.82
C ILE A 8 5.61 -0.85 -9.38
N ASP A 9 5.80 0.13 -8.50
CA ASP A 9 5.90 1.55 -8.86
C ASP A 9 7.24 2.13 -8.42
N TYR A 10 7.89 2.87 -9.31
CA TYR A 10 9.19 3.49 -9.06
C TYR A 10 9.02 4.83 -8.37
N LYS A 11 9.67 5.03 -7.23
CA LYS A 11 9.61 6.27 -6.46
C LYS A 11 11.00 6.89 -6.30
N SER A 12 11.13 8.16 -6.65
CA SER A 12 12.36 8.94 -6.47
C SER A 12 12.61 9.32 -5.01
N SER A 13 11.58 9.28 -4.16
CA SER A 13 11.67 9.48 -2.71
C SER A 13 11.14 8.25 -1.98
N GLY A 14 11.64 8.00 -0.78
CA GLY A 14 11.11 6.91 0.05
C GLY A 14 9.61 7.10 0.30
N LYS A 15 8.79 6.16 -0.16
CA LYS A 15 7.35 6.14 0.10
C LYS A 15 7.03 4.93 0.95
N ILE A 16 6.33 5.15 2.06
CA ILE A 16 5.86 4.10 2.95
C ILE A 16 4.44 3.73 2.51
N PHE A 17 4.17 2.44 2.40
CA PHE A 17 2.80 1.94 2.28
C PHE A 17 2.21 1.82 3.68
N ALA A 18 1.06 2.42 3.90
CA ALA A 18 0.32 2.30 5.13
C ALA A 18 -1.14 1.93 4.84
N VAL A 19 -1.61 0.88 5.47
CA VAL A 19 -3.00 0.42 5.35
C VAL A 19 -3.97 1.48 5.83
N SER A 20 -3.63 2.20 6.92
CA SER A 20 -4.45 3.30 7.42
C SER A 20 -4.69 4.39 6.37
N ASP A 21 -3.74 4.67 5.47
CA ASP A 21 -3.95 5.61 4.38
C ASP A 21 -5.08 5.12 3.46
N VAL A 22 -5.03 3.85 3.08
CA VAL A 22 -6.02 3.24 2.19
C VAL A 22 -7.40 3.25 2.82
N ILE A 23 -7.50 2.87 4.10
CA ILE A 23 -8.77 2.89 4.84
C ILE A 23 -9.36 4.30 4.88
N ASN A 24 -8.50 5.31 4.99
CA ASN A 24 -8.90 6.72 4.94
C ASN A 24 -9.08 7.28 3.50
N GLY A 25 -9.05 6.44 2.47
CA GLY A 25 -9.23 6.86 1.07
C GLY A 25 -8.01 7.52 0.44
N LEU A 26 -6.81 7.30 1.00
CA LEU A 26 -5.55 7.87 0.53
C LEU A 26 -4.65 6.77 -0.04
N ASN A 27 -3.72 7.15 -0.92
CA ASN A 27 -2.70 6.23 -1.47
C ASN A 27 -3.23 4.92 -2.10
N MET A 28 -4.47 4.91 -2.62
CA MET A 28 -5.14 3.72 -3.17
C MET A 28 -4.64 3.30 -4.56
N GLN A 29 -3.91 4.15 -5.28
CA GLN A 29 -3.53 3.96 -6.68
C GLN A 29 -2.98 2.55 -6.99
N MET A 30 -2.03 2.07 -6.21
CA MET A 30 -1.39 0.77 -6.45
C MET A 30 -2.33 -0.41 -6.27
N LEU A 31 -3.26 -0.28 -5.33
CA LEU A 31 -4.29 -1.28 -5.07
C LEU A 31 -5.33 -1.29 -6.17
N ILE A 32 -5.75 -0.11 -6.65
CA ILE A 32 -6.64 0.01 -7.81
C ILE A 32 -6.03 -0.71 -9.01
N TYR A 33 -4.75 -0.51 -9.29
CA TYR A 33 -4.07 -1.22 -10.37
C TYR A 33 -4.03 -2.73 -10.15
N LEU A 34 -3.62 -3.18 -8.95
CA LEU A 34 -3.54 -4.59 -8.63
C LEU A 34 -4.89 -5.28 -8.80
N PHE A 35 -5.93 -4.74 -8.19
CA PHE A 35 -7.25 -5.34 -8.21
C PHE A 35 -7.92 -5.25 -9.57
N THR A 36 -7.70 -4.17 -10.31
CA THR A 36 -8.17 -4.07 -11.69
C THR A 36 -7.55 -5.15 -12.58
N LEU A 37 -6.25 -5.38 -12.44
CA LEU A 37 -5.56 -6.43 -13.20
C LEU A 37 -6.04 -7.84 -12.81
N VAL A 38 -6.23 -8.10 -11.52
CA VAL A 38 -6.73 -9.39 -11.04
C VAL A 38 -8.15 -9.65 -11.53
N ASN A 39 -9.05 -8.67 -11.43
CA ASN A 39 -10.46 -8.86 -11.74
C ASN A 39 -10.78 -8.77 -13.24
N ASN A 40 -10.10 -7.89 -13.97
CA ASN A 40 -10.39 -7.61 -15.37
C ASN A 40 -9.32 -8.13 -16.34
N GLY A 41 -8.19 -8.58 -15.82
CA GLY A 41 -7.05 -9.06 -16.62
C GLY A 41 -7.14 -10.51 -17.08
N LYS A 42 -8.23 -11.22 -16.79
CA LYS A 42 -8.37 -12.66 -17.06
C LYS A 42 -8.08 -13.06 -18.53
N ALA A 43 -8.49 -12.23 -19.47
CA ALA A 43 -8.24 -12.47 -20.89
C ALA A 43 -6.74 -12.45 -21.27
N LEU A 44 -5.92 -11.72 -20.48
CA LEU A 44 -4.47 -11.56 -20.73
C LEU A 44 -3.62 -12.48 -19.84
N TYR A 45 -4.03 -12.69 -18.61
CA TYR A 45 -3.21 -13.33 -17.57
C TYR A 45 -3.82 -14.62 -17.02
N GLY A 46 -5.02 -15.00 -17.49
CA GLY A 46 -5.77 -16.11 -16.90
C GLY A 46 -6.34 -15.76 -15.53
N ASP A 47 -6.71 -16.80 -14.76
CA ASP A 47 -7.12 -16.65 -13.37
C ASP A 47 -5.87 -16.42 -12.51
N ALA A 48 -5.62 -15.17 -12.14
CA ALA A 48 -4.45 -14.77 -11.37
C ALA A 48 -4.84 -14.23 -10.00
N ALA A 49 -4.06 -14.57 -8.98
CA ALA A 49 -4.23 -14.05 -7.62
C ALA A 49 -3.34 -12.82 -7.36
N PRO A 50 -3.73 -11.92 -6.43
CA PRO A 50 -2.91 -10.78 -6.06
C PRO A 50 -1.66 -11.24 -5.28
N ALA A 51 -0.47 -10.82 -5.71
CA ALA A 51 0.79 -11.12 -5.04
C ALA A 51 1.32 -9.98 -4.17
N GLY A 52 0.91 -8.75 -4.42
CA GLY A 52 1.30 -7.60 -3.62
C GLY A 52 1.52 -6.31 -4.41
N VAL A 53 1.80 -5.25 -3.66
CA VAL A 53 2.19 -3.94 -4.19
C VAL A 53 3.51 -3.49 -3.59
N LEU A 54 4.42 -2.99 -4.44
CA LEU A 54 5.78 -2.66 -4.06
C LEU A 54 6.18 -1.29 -4.61
N TYR A 55 6.74 -0.45 -3.77
CA TYR A 55 7.41 0.79 -4.17
C TYR A 55 8.90 0.52 -4.27
N MET A 56 9.44 0.61 -5.48
CA MET A 56 10.87 0.44 -5.73
C MET A 56 11.57 1.80 -5.66
N PRO A 57 12.58 1.98 -4.79
CA PRO A 57 13.34 3.22 -4.76
C PRO A 57 14.15 3.36 -6.06
N ALA A 58 13.87 4.45 -6.81
CA ALA A 58 14.55 4.74 -8.08
C ALA A 58 15.82 5.59 -7.90
N LYS A 59 16.04 6.12 -6.68
CA LYS A 59 17.20 6.95 -6.36
C LYS A 59 18.14 6.20 -5.42
N ALA A 60 19.37 5.98 -5.85
CA ALA A 60 20.43 5.50 -4.97
C ALA A 60 20.95 6.69 -4.14
N SER A 61 21.00 6.55 -2.81
CA SER A 61 21.68 7.49 -1.95
C SER A 61 23.21 7.28 -2.04
N ALA A 62 23.96 8.38 -2.06
CA ALA A 62 25.39 8.31 -1.86
C ALA A 62 25.67 7.89 -0.39
N PHE A 63 26.55 6.93 -0.20
CA PHE A 63 26.98 6.53 1.12
C PHE A 63 28.45 6.83 1.35
N THR A 64 28.81 7.15 2.58
CA THR A 64 30.20 7.35 2.96
C THR A 64 30.82 6.00 3.30
N ALA A 65 31.89 5.65 2.61
CA ALA A 65 32.63 4.42 2.87
C ALA A 65 33.99 4.74 3.51
N GLU A 66 34.39 3.94 4.46
CA GLU A 66 35.73 4.05 5.05
C GLU A 66 36.77 3.46 4.09
N ARG A 67 37.88 4.18 3.92
CA ARG A 67 38.97 3.74 3.06
C ARG A 67 39.54 2.41 3.54
N GLY A 68 39.65 1.45 2.63
CA GLY A 68 40.23 0.13 2.92
C GLY A 68 39.24 -0.93 3.44
N LYS A 69 37.96 -0.57 3.60
CA LYS A 69 36.91 -1.56 3.91
C LYS A 69 36.17 -2.03 2.66
N ASP A 70 35.69 -3.26 2.73
CA ASP A 70 34.92 -3.87 1.64
C ASP A 70 33.61 -3.10 1.42
N LEU A 71 33.45 -2.49 0.24
CA LEU A 71 32.29 -1.69 -0.14
C LEU A 71 31.02 -2.52 -0.18
N SER A 72 31.11 -3.82 -0.47
CA SER A 72 29.95 -4.73 -0.50
C SER A 72 29.26 -4.89 0.86
N LYS A 73 30.01 -4.63 1.94
CA LYS A 73 29.56 -4.73 3.34
C LYS A 73 29.15 -3.39 3.96
N GLN A 74 29.47 -2.27 3.32
CA GLN A 74 29.33 -0.94 3.90
C GLN A 74 28.11 -0.15 3.43
N GLY A 75 27.39 -0.58 2.46
CA GLY A 75 26.27 0.22 2.02
C GLY A 75 25.32 -0.43 1.05
N GLY A 76 24.14 0.08 0.98
CA GLY A 76 23.27 -0.05 -0.16
C GLY A 76 22.20 -1.14 -0.14
N SER A 77 22.17 -2.10 0.79
CA SER A 77 21.09 -3.06 0.79
C SER A 77 19.77 -2.47 1.32
N LYS A 78 19.84 -1.58 2.32
CA LYS A 78 18.64 -0.90 2.86
C LYS A 78 17.99 0.05 1.86
N ASP A 79 18.82 0.73 1.05
CA ASP A 79 18.33 1.69 0.05
C ASP A 79 17.68 1.03 -1.17
N LYS A 80 17.92 -0.26 -1.36
CA LYS A 80 17.35 -1.04 -2.47
C LYS A 80 16.09 -1.81 -2.08
N LYS A 81 15.79 -1.89 -0.78
CA LYS A 81 14.64 -2.65 -0.29
C LYS A 81 13.35 -1.93 -0.67
N MET A 82 12.51 -2.63 -1.41
CA MET A 82 11.19 -2.16 -1.77
C MET A 82 10.30 -2.01 -0.52
N GLN A 83 9.43 -1.02 -0.54
CA GLN A 83 8.40 -0.81 0.48
C GLN A 83 7.05 -1.28 -0.06
N GLY A 84 6.14 -1.67 0.81
CA GLY A 84 4.84 -2.18 0.42
C GLY A 84 4.50 -3.45 1.18
N PHE A 85 3.73 -4.32 0.56
CA PHE A 85 3.44 -5.65 1.11
C PHE A 85 3.41 -6.72 0.00
N VAL A 86 3.52 -7.96 0.42
CA VAL A 86 3.39 -9.15 -0.43
C VAL A 86 2.35 -10.11 0.14
N LEU A 87 1.81 -10.99 -0.70
CA LEU A 87 0.94 -12.07 -0.24
C LEU A 87 1.71 -13.00 0.71
N LYS A 88 1.12 -13.36 1.82
CA LYS A 88 1.68 -14.29 2.82
C LYS A 88 1.64 -15.73 2.33
N ASN A 89 2.43 -15.98 1.30
CA ASN A 89 2.60 -17.28 0.66
C ASN A 89 4.08 -17.51 0.38
N ALA A 90 4.63 -18.61 0.90
CA ALA A 90 6.06 -18.91 0.78
C ALA A 90 6.48 -19.08 -0.69
N GLY A 91 5.65 -19.73 -1.52
CA GLY A 91 5.93 -19.90 -2.95
C GLY A 91 5.99 -18.56 -3.69
N VAL A 92 5.10 -17.63 -3.36
CA VAL A 92 5.09 -16.27 -3.93
C VAL A 92 6.34 -15.49 -3.52
N ILE A 93 6.74 -15.56 -2.25
CA ILE A 93 7.94 -14.89 -1.73
C ILE A 93 9.20 -15.42 -2.43
N VAL A 94 9.35 -16.74 -2.54
CA VAL A 94 10.49 -17.36 -3.23
C VAL A 94 10.50 -17.05 -4.73
N ALA A 95 9.33 -16.97 -5.37
CA ALA A 95 9.24 -16.55 -6.77
C ALA A 95 9.62 -15.06 -6.99
N MET A 96 9.45 -14.21 -5.97
CA MET A 96 9.86 -12.81 -6.02
C MET A 96 11.34 -12.61 -5.68
N GLU A 97 11.87 -13.40 -4.74
CA GLU A 97 13.25 -13.36 -4.28
C GLU A 97 13.70 -14.78 -3.92
N HIS A 98 14.55 -15.35 -4.77
CA HIS A 98 14.92 -16.77 -4.79
C HIS A 98 15.23 -17.36 -3.42
N ASP A 99 15.98 -16.64 -2.57
CA ASP A 99 16.37 -17.14 -1.25
C ASP A 99 15.33 -16.84 -0.16
N GLY A 100 14.29 -16.03 -0.46
CA GLY A 100 13.28 -15.61 0.50
C GLY A 100 13.82 -14.81 1.71
N ASN A 101 15.03 -14.25 1.59
CA ASN A 101 15.72 -13.58 2.70
C ASN A 101 15.22 -12.15 2.99
N GLY A 102 14.38 -11.57 2.12
CA GLY A 102 13.83 -10.23 2.29
C GLY A 102 14.88 -9.12 2.12
N VAL A 103 15.84 -9.32 1.21
CA VAL A 103 16.84 -8.30 0.86
C VAL A 103 16.21 -7.19 0.02
N TYR A 104 15.38 -7.56 -0.95
CA TYR A 104 14.76 -6.65 -1.91
C TYR A 104 13.27 -6.44 -1.64
N ILE A 105 12.56 -7.44 -1.14
CA ILE A 105 11.13 -7.35 -0.81
C ILE A 105 10.90 -7.15 0.69
N PRO A 106 9.74 -6.58 1.11
CA PRO A 106 9.50 -6.25 2.52
C PRO A 106 9.12 -7.45 3.40
N ALA A 107 9.23 -8.65 2.90
CA ALA A 107 8.95 -9.89 3.64
C ALA A 107 10.08 -10.90 3.48
N SER A 108 10.19 -11.82 4.42
CA SER A 108 11.19 -12.89 4.41
C SER A 108 10.64 -14.18 5.02
N ILE A 109 11.30 -15.30 4.73
CA ILE A 109 11.00 -16.60 5.32
C ILE A 109 12.16 -16.93 6.29
N ASP A 110 11.83 -17.23 7.54
CA ASP A 110 12.83 -17.63 8.51
C ASP A 110 13.21 -19.12 8.40
N LYS A 111 14.14 -19.55 9.24
CA LYS A 111 14.65 -20.94 9.24
C LYS A 111 13.56 -21.98 9.58
N ASP A 112 12.52 -21.58 10.27
CA ASP A 112 11.39 -22.41 10.66
C ASP A 112 10.25 -22.36 9.63
N GLY A 113 10.48 -21.71 8.48
CA GLY A 113 9.51 -21.55 7.41
C GLY A 113 8.43 -20.48 7.70
N LYS A 114 8.58 -19.69 8.76
CA LYS A 114 7.62 -18.62 9.09
C LYS A 114 7.89 -17.38 8.27
N ILE A 115 6.84 -16.80 7.72
CA ILE A 115 6.89 -15.54 6.99
C ILE A 115 6.89 -14.38 7.97
N LYS A 116 7.85 -13.46 7.80
CA LYS A 116 8.04 -12.25 8.58
C LYS A 116 8.05 -11.01 7.69
N GLY A 117 7.76 -9.84 8.29
CA GLY A 117 7.74 -8.56 7.59
C GLY A 117 6.34 -8.20 7.09
N ASN A 118 6.28 -7.38 6.05
CA ASN A 118 5.02 -6.87 5.53
C ASN A 118 4.39 -7.89 4.56
N ALA A 119 3.73 -8.88 5.11
CA ALA A 119 2.99 -9.89 4.35
C ALA A 119 1.53 -9.90 4.82
N MET A 120 0.60 -10.00 3.88
CA MET A 120 -0.85 -10.02 4.13
C MET A 120 -1.44 -11.36 3.73
N GLU A 121 -2.37 -11.86 4.52
CA GLU A 121 -3.21 -13.00 4.16
C GLU A 121 -4.17 -12.64 3.01
N LEU A 122 -4.65 -13.64 2.28
CA LEU A 122 -5.56 -13.39 1.16
C LEU A 122 -6.88 -12.72 1.61
N PHE A 123 -7.39 -13.10 2.79
CA PHE A 123 -8.60 -12.48 3.34
C PHE A 123 -8.39 -11.00 3.71
N GLU A 124 -7.20 -10.61 4.21
CA GLU A 124 -6.85 -9.22 4.47
C GLU A 124 -6.81 -8.40 3.17
N LEU A 125 -6.31 -9.00 2.09
CA LEU A 125 -6.32 -8.38 0.76
C LEU A 125 -7.73 -8.22 0.21
N SER A 126 -8.61 -9.20 0.43
CA SER A 126 -10.01 -9.10 0.04
C SER A 126 -10.72 -7.97 0.79
N ALA A 127 -10.53 -7.89 2.10
CA ALA A 127 -11.09 -6.82 2.92
C ALA A 127 -10.57 -5.42 2.49
N LEU A 128 -9.29 -5.35 2.13
CA LEU A 128 -8.69 -4.12 1.62
C LEU A 128 -9.28 -3.71 0.26
N TRP A 129 -9.59 -4.68 -0.60
CA TRP A 129 -10.30 -4.44 -1.86
C TRP A 129 -11.69 -3.87 -1.63
N ASP A 130 -12.49 -4.50 -0.77
CA ASP A 130 -13.84 -4.03 -0.46
C ASP A 130 -13.82 -2.59 0.07
N LYS A 131 -12.80 -2.24 0.87
CA LYS A 131 -12.63 -0.88 1.37
C LYS A 131 -12.23 0.13 0.29
N VAL A 132 -11.37 -0.27 -0.64
CA VAL A 132 -11.01 0.56 -1.80
C VAL A 132 -12.23 0.82 -2.66
N ASP A 133 -13.04 -0.21 -2.94
CA ASP A 133 -14.26 -0.10 -3.73
C ASP A 133 -15.29 0.83 -3.05
N GLU A 134 -15.53 0.65 -1.74
CA GLU A 134 -16.38 1.53 -0.93
C GLU A 134 -15.94 3.00 -1.01
N ASN A 135 -14.65 3.25 -0.84
CA ASN A 135 -14.10 4.61 -0.92
C ASN A 135 -14.28 5.21 -2.33
N LEU A 136 -14.05 4.42 -3.38
CA LEU A 136 -14.21 4.90 -4.77
C LEU A 136 -15.66 5.21 -5.09
N VAL A 137 -16.60 4.38 -4.66
CA VAL A 137 -18.04 4.62 -4.82
C VAL A 137 -18.45 5.89 -4.10
N SER A 138 -18.07 6.03 -2.81
CA SER A 138 -18.37 7.24 -2.01
C SER A 138 -17.83 8.51 -2.66
N MET A 139 -16.57 8.49 -3.10
CA MET A 139 -15.95 9.63 -3.79
C MET A 139 -16.67 9.95 -5.11
N GLY A 140 -17.08 8.92 -5.85
CA GLY A 140 -17.83 9.09 -7.10
C GLY A 140 -19.20 9.73 -6.85
N GLU A 141 -19.90 9.31 -5.81
CA GLU A 141 -21.20 9.89 -5.42
C GLU A 141 -21.04 11.34 -4.95
N GLU A 142 -20.03 11.65 -4.15
CA GLU A 142 -19.74 13.03 -3.71
C GLU A 142 -19.47 13.95 -4.91
N LEU A 143 -18.65 13.51 -5.86
CA LEU A 143 -18.35 14.25 -7.09
C LEU A 143 -19.60 14.43 -7.95
N HIS A 144 -20.41 13.38 -8.12
CA HIS A 144 -21.65 13.44 -8.88
C HIS A 144 -22.64 14.43 -8.29
N ASN A 145 -22.71 14.51 -6.97
CA ASN A 145 -23.58 15.43 -6.24
C ASN A 145 -23.00 16.85 -6.12
N GLY A 146 -21.83 17.15 -6.70
CA GLY A 146 -21.18 18.44 -6.67
C GLY A 146 -20.62 18.79 -5.27
N SER A 147 -20.36 17.80 -4.43
CA SER A 147 -19.80 18.02 -3.09
C SER A 147 -18.31 18.34 -3.20
N ILE A 148 -17.93 19.56 -2.81
CA ILE A 148 -16.55 20.07 -2.82
C ILE A 148 -16.17 20.77 -1.51
N PRO A 149 -16.38 20.14 -0.35
CA PRO A 149 -16.06 20.78 0.92
C PRO A 149 -14.56 21.00 1.09
N ALA A 150 -14.16 22.15 1.60
CA ALA A 150 -12.77 22.41 2.00
C ALA A 150 -12.46 21.71 3.33
N LEU A 151 -12.32 20.40 3.30
CA LEU A 151 -12.02 19.55 4.45
C LEU A 151 -10.62 18.91 4.29
N PRO A 152 -9.53 19.63 4.59
CA PRO A 152 -8.19 19.09 4.48
C PRO A 152 -8.02 17.91 5.44
N ALA A 153 -7.32 16.88 4.98
CA ALA A 153 -6.97 15.75 5.82
C ALA A 153 -5.97 16.19 6.90
N GLN A 154 -6.20 15.79 8.14
CA GLN A 154 -5.31 16.05 9.26
C GLN A 154 -4.97 14.74 9.98
N GLY A 155 -3.69 14.53 10.30
CA GLY A 155 -3.15 13.37 11.00
C GLY A 155 -1.64 13.45 11.04
N ASN A 156 -0.98 12.58 11.80
CA ASN A 156 0.46 12.67 12.06
C ASN A 156 1.35 12.81 10.81
N ARG A 157 0.92 12.25 9.67
CA ARG A 157 1.65 12.31 8.40
C ARG A 157 1.16 13.40 7.44
N TYR A 158 0.07 14.08 7.77
CA TYR A 158 -0.64 15.02 6.90
C TYR A 158 -0.82 16.41 7.50
N ASN A 159 -0.04 16.76 8.54
CA ASN A 159 -0.15 18.05 9.24
C ASN A 159 0.21 19.26 8.37
N ASP A 160 0.82 19.04 7.20
CA ASP A 160 1.32 20.09 6.32
C ASP A 160 0.67 20.06 4.92
N ILE A 161 -0.55 19.50 4.82
CA ILE A 161 -1.18 19.31 3.50
C ILE A 161 -1.56 20.64 2.87
N CYS A 162 -1.99 21.62 3.69
CA CYS A 162 -2.40 22.94 3.22
C CYS A 162 -1.23 23.74 2.65
N SER A 163 -0.04 23.64 3.21
CA SER A 163 1.14 24.38 2.73
C SER A 163 1.58 23.94 1.34
N LYS A 164 1.19 22.74 0.90
CA LYS A 164 1.49 22.15 -0.41
C LYS A 164 0.31 22.23 -1.38
N CYS A 165 -0.79 22.85 -0.96
CA CYS A 165 -2.00 22.95 -1.76
C CYS A 165 -1.88 24.08 -2.79
N GLU A 166 -2.18 23.79 -4.04
CA GLU A 166 -2.16 24.78 -5.13
C GLU A 166 -3.17 25.90 -4.92
N TYR A 167 -4.23 25.63 -4.17
CA TYR A 167 -5.30 26.59 -3.86
C TYR A 167 -5.06 27.41 -2.57
N TRP A 168 -3.91 27.24 -1.91
CA TRP A 168 -3.59 27.93 -0.66
C TRP A 168 -3.85 29.44 -0.69
N ASN A 169 -3.46 30.10 -1.79
CA ASN A 169 -3.57 31.56 -1.91
C ASN A 169 -5.00 32.09 -2.10
N ILE A 170 -5.95 31.22 -2.45
CA ILE A 170 -7.36 31.58 -2.68
C ILE A 170 -8.31 30.86 -1.74
N CYS A 171 -7.82 29.89 -1.00
CA CYS A 171 -8.59 29.12 -0.03
C CYS A 171 -8.80 29.95 1.24
N THR A 172 -10.05 30.01 1.69
CA THR A 172 -10.42 30.70 2.93
C THR A 172 -10.41 29.78 4.15
N HIS A 173 -9.85 28.56 4.03
CA HIS A 173 -9.78 27.64 5.15
C HIS A 173 -8.82 28.16 6.23
N GLU A 174 -9.33 28.33 7.43
CA GLU A 174 -8.59 28.78 8.62
C GLU A 174 -8.36 27.59 9.57
N SER A 175 -7.43 27.74 10.52
CA SER A 175 -7.03 26.70 11.47
C SER A 175 -8.16 26.22 12.40
N ASN A 176 -9.21 27.01 12.55
CA ASN A 176 -10.41 26.70 13.36
C ASN A 176 -11.55 26.08 12.53
N MET A 177 -11.38 25.94 11.24
CA MET A 177 -12.38 25.32 10.37
C MET A 177 -12.33 23.79 10.44
N PRO A 178 -13.44 23.12 10.07
CA PRO A 178 -13.49 21.65 10.09
C PRO A 178 -12.40 21.01 9.24
N VAL A 179 -11.83 19.95 9.74
CA VAL A 179 -10.85 19.10 9.05
C VAL A 179 -11.33 17.65 9.02
N ARG A 180 -10.80 16.86 8.12
CA ARG A 180 -11.03 15.44 8.11
C ARG A 180 -9.93 14.75 8.91
N GLU A 181 -10.25 14.39 10.15
CA GLU A 181 -9.33 13.65 11.01
C GLU A 181 -9.04 12.28 10.43
N LEU A 182 -7.75 11.93 10.30
CA LEU A 182 -7.31 10.65 9.85
C LEU A 182 -6.93 9.76 11.03
N ASN A 183 -7.43 8.55 11.05
CA ASN A 183 -7.04 7.58 12.06
C ASN A 183 -5.79 6.83 11.60
N ASP A 184 -4.62 7.26 12.06
CA ASP A 184 -3.32 6.65 11.73
C ASP A 184 -3.08 5.30 12.41
N LYS A 185 -3.94 4.93 13.38
CA LYS A 185 -3.82 3.69 14.16
C LYS A 185 -4.73 2.58 13.67
N LEU A 186 -5.51 2.79 12.61
CA LEU A 186 -6.35 1.76 12.04
C LEU A 186 -5.50 0.60 11.52
N GLU A 187 -5.69 -0.56 12.10
CA GLU A 187 -5.11 -1.82 11.66
C GLU A 187 -6.14 -2.58 10.82
N LEU A 188 -5.71 -3.09 9.67
CA LEU A 188 -6.57 -3.83 8.75
C LEU A 188 -7.29 -5.01 9.43
N ARG A 189 -6.63 -5.63 10.40
CA ARG A 189 -7.18 -6.79 11.11
C ARG A 189 -8.42 -6.44 11.94
N GLU A 190 -8.38 -5.30 12.65
CA GLU A 190 -9.53 -4.81 13.42
C GLU A 190 -10.70 -4.44 12.51
N GLU A 191 -10.40 -3.83 11.36
CA GLU A 191 -11.42 -3.50 10.37
C GLU A 191 -11.97 -4.76 9.68
N ALA A 192 -11.12 -5.72 9.30
CA ALA A 192 -11.56 -6.99 8.71
C ALA A 192 -12.47 -7.77 9.64
N GLU A 193 -12.17 -7.84 10.95
CA GLU A 193 -13.03 -8.48 11.95
C GLU A 193 -14.39 -7.79 12.06
N LYS A 194 -14.44 -6.45 12.01
CA LYS A 194 -15.69 -5.68 11.98
C LYS A 194 -16.50 -5.97 10.71
N TRP A 195 -15.85 -6.13 9.57
CA TRP A 195 -16.51 -6.42 8.29
C TRP A 195 -17.04 -7.84 8.23
N GLU A 196 -16.34 -8.83 8.78
CA GLU A 196 -16.86 -10.19 8.95
C GLU A 196 -18.13 -10.20 9.83
N LEU A 197 -18.09 -9.52 10.99
CA LEU A 197 -19.22 -9.41 11.91
C LEU A 197 -20.43 -8.68 11.29
N THR A 198 -20.20 -7.76 10.34
CA THR A 198 -21.28 -7.02 9.66
C THR A 198 -21.78 -7.70 8.38
N GLY A 199 -21.27 -8.89 8.03
CA GLY A 199 -21.65 -9.64 6.82
C GLY A 199 -21.22 -8.98 5.51
N ARG A 200 -20.29 -8.01 5.54
CA ARG A 200 -19.81 -7.27 4.34
C ARG A 200 -18.83 -8.06 3.50
N LEU A 201 -18.19 -9.10 4.05
CA LEU A 201 -17.23 -9.96 3.35
C LEU A 201 -17.84 -11.00 2.39
N THR A 202 -19.15 -10.93 2.09
CA THR A 202 -19.83 -11.95 1.28
C THR A 202 -19.84 -11.67 -0.24
N ARG A 203 -18.97 -10.81 -0.76
CA ARG A 203 -18.87 -10.61 -2.21
C ARG A 203 -17.62 -11.28 -2.79
N ASN A 204 -17.88 -12.44 -3.42
CA ASN A 204 -17.02 -13.11 -4.40
C ASN A 204 -15.77 -13.87 -3.91
N THR A 205 -16.01 -15.00 -3.27
CA THR A 205 -15.22 -16.22 -3.54
C THR A 205 -16.01 -17.12 -4.51
N ARG A 206 -16.25 -16.66 -5.73
CA ARG A 206 -16.73 -17.52 -6.84
C ARG A 206 -15.93 -17.26 -8.08
#